data_7a8799a415fce5b460282363f96e6104
#
_entry.id   7a8799a415fce5b460282363f96e6104
#
_cell.length_a   1.000
_cell.length_b   1.000
_cell.length_c   1.000
_cell.angle_alpha   90.00
_cell.angle_beta   90.00
_cell.angle_gamma   90.00
#
_symmetry.space_group_name_H-M   'P 1'
#
loop_
_entity.id
_entity.type
_entity.pdbx_description
1 polymer ?
#
loop_
_entity_poly.entity_id
_entity_poly.type
_entity_poly.pdbx_seq_one_letter_code
_entity_poly.pdbx_strand_id
1 'polypeptide(L)'
;MRLTQIRCGGAFIILGVYIFFRYREKLRTTRAELPHLAIYGIVGFLAVQALYFVAITRLHVSIALILEFTAPIWIVLWLRYVKKKSVPQLMWVAIFLAFSGLVLIAQVWKGRTLDPIGVIAALLDGIVLAAFFLIGEKLTQKRDVESLMVFGFGFASVGLAIAMPLWSYPTEIFTQVMNLQGRFATYSLPGWVLIAWIIIMGTILPYLLVVNGLKLLSASTSSVMGMSEPVLAGIFAWIWLSEKWGFIQLIGGIIVIVGIIMADKARTAAH
;
A
#
# COMPACT_ATOMS: atom_id res chain seq x y z
N MET A 1 11.21 -6.16 7.26
CA MET A 1 11.23 -5.02 8.21
C MET A 1 12.39 -4.04 7.98
N ARG A 2 13.68 -4.46 7.85
CA ARG A 2 14.79 -3.51 7.59
C ARG A 2 14.64 -2.71 6.29
N LEU A 3 14.12 -3.35 5.23
CA LEU A 3 13.81 -2.64 3.98
C LEU A 3 12.77 -1.54 4.20
N THR A 4 11.72 -1.78 5.00
CA THR A 4 10.73 -0.77 5.33
C THR A 4 11.34 0.39 6.11
N GLN A 5 12.25 0.10 7.03
CA GLN A 5 12.96 1.13 7.81
C GLN A 5 13.73 2.11 6.91
N ILE A 6 14.49 1.60 5.94
CA ILE A 6 15.23 2.47 5.02
C ILE A 6 14.31 3.19 4.03
N ARG A 7 13.22 2.53 3.58
CA ARG A 7 12.21 3.15 2.70
C ARG A 7 11.52 4.32 3.39
N CYS A 8 11.01 4.13 4.61
CA CYS A 8 10.34 5.19 5.38
C CYS A 8 11.32 6.31 5.77
N GLY A 9 12.50 5.96 6.29
CA GLY A 9 13.52 6.92 6.67
C GLY A 9 14.04 7.74 5.49
N GLY A 10 14.35 7.08 4.38
CA GLY A 10 14.78 7.73 3.15
C GLY A 10 13.70 8.64 2.56
N ALA A 11 12.44 8.18 2.53
CA ALA A 11 11.33 8.99 2.07
C ALA A 11 11.10 10.21 2.97
N PHE A 12 11.17 10.04 4.29
CA PHE A 12 11.08 11.15 5.25
C PHE A 12 12.17 12.20 5.02
N ILE A 13 13.43 11.77 4.85
CA ILE A 13 14.57 12.68 4.63
C ILE A 13 14.40 13.41 3.31
N ILE A 14 14.18 12.70 2.20
CA ILE A 14 14.09 13.28 0.86
C ILE A 14 12.93 14.28 0.76
N LEU A 15 11.72 13.86 1.17
CA LEU A 15 10.55 14.74 1.14
C LEU A 15 10.67 15.87 2.17
N GLY A 16 11.20 15.59 3.36
CA GLY A 16 11.41 16.57 4.42
C GLY A 16 12.37 17.67 3.98
N VAL A 17 13.52 17.32 3.39
CA VAL A 17 14.49 18.25 2.85
C VAL A 17 13.87 19.09 1.71
N TYR A 18 13.20 18.43 0.75
CA TYR A 18 12.53 19.12 -0.34
C TYR A 18 11.52 20.17 0.15
N ILE A 19 10.64 19.78 1.08
CA ILE A 19 9.60 20.69 1.59
C ILE A 19 10.23 21.78 2.48
N PHE A 20 11.24 21.43 3.28
CA PHE A 20 11.90 22.41 4.15
C PHE A 20 12.52 23.57 3.37
N PHE A 21 13.16 23.28 2.23
CA PHE A 21 13.78 24.34 1.40
C PHE A 21 12.78 25.05 0.48
N ARG A 22 11.73 24.37 0.02
CA ARG A 22 10.82 24.91 -1.00
C ARG A 22 9.51 25.44 -0.44
N TYR A 23 8.99 24.82 0.63
CA TYR A 23 7.65 25.08 1.16
C TYR A 23 7.59 24.94 2.69
N ARG A 24 8.53 25.56 3.38
CA ARG A 24 8.67 25.42 4.85
C ARG A 24 7.38 25.66 5.64
N GLU A 25 6.50 26.51 5.12
CA GLU A 25 5.21 26.79 5.76
C GLU A 25 4.30 25.57 5.86
N LYS A 26 4.39 24.66 4.88
CA LYS A 26 3.62 23.41 4.88
C LYS A 26 3.99 22.45 6.02
N LEU A 27 5.16 22.61 6.64
CA LEU A 27 5.58 21.83 7.80
C LEU A 27 5.05 22.38 9.12
N ARG A 28 4.43 23.56 9.14
CA ARG A 28 3.79 24.07 10.34
C ARG A 28 2.64 23.18 10.74
N THR A 29 2.58 22.82 12.02
CA THR A 29 1.51 22.00 12.57
C THR A 29 1.13 22.50 13.95
N THR A 30 -0.10 22.26 14.34
CA THR A 30 -0.60 22.59 15.67
C THR A 30 -0.49 21.39 16.61
N ARG A 31 -0.44 21.63 17.91
CA ARG A 31 -0.45 20.54 18.91
C ARG A 31 -1.67 19.63 18.78
N ALA A 32 -2.80 20.18 18.34
CA ALA A 32 -4.03 19.42 18.13
C ALA A 32 -4.00 18.51 16.90
N GLU A 33 -3.20 18.82 15.88
CA GLU A 33 -3.06 18.01 14.68
C GLU A 33 -2.07 16.85 14.85
N LEU A 34 -1.04 17.04 15.68
CA LEU A 34 0.03 16.06 15.90
C LEU A 34 -0.48 14.64 16.17
N PRO A 35 -1.47 14.41 17.07
CA PRO A 35 -1.97 13.07 17.32
C PRO A 35 -2.59 12.42 16.07
N HIS A 36 -3.32 13.18 15.26
CA HIS A 36 -3.93 12.66 14.04
C HIS A 36 -2.88 12.28 12.98
N LEU A 37 -1.83 13.09 12.86
CA LEU A 37 -0.70 12.80 11.96
C LEU A 37 0.11 11.60 12.47
N ALA A 38 0.30 11.48 13.78
CA ALA A 38 0.96 10.34 14.40
C ALA A 38 0.16 9.04 14.18
N ILE A 39 -1.16 9.07 14.43
CA ILE A 39 -2.03 7.93 14.14
C ILE A 39 -1.97 7.55 12.67
N TYR A 40 -2.02 8.52 11.76
CA TYR A 40 -1.92 8.26 10.33
C TYR A 40 -0.57 7.62 9.94
N GLY A 41 0.55 8.12 10.48
CA GLY A 41 1.87 7.56 10.23
C GLY A 41 2.05 6.16 10.81
N ILE A 42 1.61 5.96 12.07
CA ILE A 42 1.74 4.66 12.75
C ILE A 42 0.79 3.63 12.11
N VAL A 43 -0.46 3.97 11.87
CA VAL A 43 -1.44 3.07 11.28
C VAL A 43 -1.10 2.81 9.82
N GLY A 44 -0.98 3.87 9.00
CA GLY A 44 -0.89 3.74 7.55
C GLY A 44 0.46 3.29 7.01
N PHE A 45 1.56 3.64 7.68
CA PHE A 45 2.90 3.35 7.16
C PHE A 45 3.68 2.33 7.99
N LEU A 46 3.43 2.27 9.31
CA LEU A 46 4.11 1.30 10.17
C LEU A 46 3.30 0.03 10.33
N ALA A 47 2.03 0.12 10.80
CA ALA A 47 1.26 -1.06 11.17
C ALA A 47 0.88 -1.91 9.94
N VAL A 48 0.47 -1.29 8.83
CA VAL A 48 0.23 -1.99 7.55
C VAL A 48 1.46 -2.81 7.17
N GLN A 49 2.62 -2.17 7.10
CA GLN A 49 3.85 -2.87 6.72
C GLN A 49 4.24 -3.97 7.72
N ALA A 50 4.07 -3.73 9.02
CA ALA A 50 4.41 -4.71 10.04
C ALA A 50 3.54 -5.97 9.95
N LEU A 51 2.22 -5.79 9.84
CA LEU A 51 1.25 -6.89 9.71
C LEU A 51 1.43 -7.66 8.42
N TYR A 52 1.63 -6.94 7.30
CA TYR A 52 1.95 -7.56 6.01
C TYR A 52 3.19 -8.45 6.09
N PHE A 53 4.29 -7.95 6.70
CA PHE A 53 5.50 -8.76 6.85
C PHE A 53 5.29 -9.99 7.75
N VAL A 54 4.50 -9.90 8.82
CA VAL A 54 4.12 -11.07 9.62
C VAL A 54 3.34 -12.06 8.77
N ALA A 55 2.40 -11.57 7.96
CA ALA A 55 1.58 -12.41 7.09
C ALA A 55 2.42 -13.17 6.06
N ILE A 56 3.29 -12.48 5.30
CA ILE A 56 4.07 -13.11 4.22
C ILE A 56 5.21 -14.01 4.71
N THR A 57 5.62 -13.91 5.97
CA THR A 57 6.56 -14.89 6.56
C THR A 57 5.90 -16.22 6.89
N ARG A 58 4.56 -16.29 6.93
CA ARG A 58 3.77 -17.44 7.34
C ARG A 58 2.81 -17.95 6.27
N LEU A 59 2.41 -17.07 5.36
CA LEU A 59 1.53 -17.36 4.24
C LEU A 59 2.25 -17.18 2.92
N HIS A 60 1.72 -17.79 1.89
CA HIS A 60 2.12 -17.43 0.54
C HIS A 60 1.71 -15.99 0.24
N VAL A 61 2.60 -15.22 -0.40
CA VAL A 61 2.40 -13.77 -0.67
C VAL A 61 1.05 -13.48 -1.32
N SER A 62 0.62 -14.33 -2.28
CA SER A 62 -0.68 -14.14 -2.95
C SER A 62 -1.88 -14.25 -1.99
N ILE A 63 -1.81 -15.12 -0.97
CA ILE A 63 -2.87 -15.27 0.03
C ILE A 63 -2.87 -14.07 0.97
N ALA A 64 -1.69 -13.64 1.43
CA ALA A 64 -1.55 -12.46 2.26
C ALA A 64 -2.15 -11.22 1.57
N LEU A 65 -1.82 -10.98 0.29
CA LEU A 65 -2.37 -9.89 -0.51
C LEU A 65 -3.90 -9.95 -0.66
N ILE A 66 -4.49 -11.14 -0.90
CA ILE A 66 -5.96 -11.25 -0.98
C ILE A 66 -6.61 -10.84 0.33
N LEU A 67 -6.06 -11.27 1.47
CA LEU A 67 -6.59 -10.94 2.77
C LEU A 67 -6.40 -9.45 3.10
N GLU A 68 -5.29 -8.86 2.74
CA GLU A 68 -5.05 -7.41 2.82
C GLU A 68 -6.08 -6.63 1.97
N PHE A 69 -6.33 -7.08 0.73
CA PHE A 69 -7.34 -6.47 -0.15
C PHE A 69 -8.80 -6.74 0.25
N THR A 70 -9.06 -7.26 1.44
CA THR A 70 -10.37 -7.13 2.09
C THR A 70 -10.65 -5.70 2.57
N ALA A 71 -9.68 -4.80 2.55
CA ALA A 71 -9.80 -3.40 2.98
C ALA A 71 -11.04 -2.67 2.41
N PRO A 72 -11.38 -2.74 1.10
CA PRO A 72 -12.59 -2.13 0.57
C PRO A 72 -13.87 -2.62 1.25
N ILE A 73 -13.93 -3.89 1.64
CA ILE A 73 -15.08 -4.47 2.36
C ILE A 73 -15.23 -3.77 3.72
N TRP A 74 -14.13 -3.66 4.47
CA TRP A 74 -14.12 -2.98 5.78
C TRP A 74 -14.49 -1.50 5.69
N ILE A 75 -14.04 -0.80 4.64
CA ILE A 75 -14.42 0.61 4.38
C ILE A 75 -15.91 0.73 4.17
N VAL A 76 -16.49 -0.10 3.30
CA VAL A 76 -17.91 -0.03 2.95
C VAL A 76 -18.79 -0.42 4.14
N LEU A 77 -18.40 -1.44 4.91
CA LEU A 77 -19.06 -1.80 6.17
C LEU A 77 -19.03 -0.64 7.16
N TRP A 78 -17.87 0.00 7.35
CA TRP A 78 -17.73 1.18 8.21
C TRP A 78 -18.63 2.32 7.76
N LEU A 79 -18.65 2.66 6.48
CA LEU A 79 -19.50 3.70 5.93
C LEU A 79 -20.98 3.39 6.14
N ARG A 80 -21.39 2.14 5.90
CA ARG A 80 -22.81 1.71 6.00
C ARG A 80 -23.29 1.66 7.44
N TYR A 81 -22.57 0.98 8.33
CA TYR A 81 -23.05 0.66 9.67
C TYR A 81 -22.62 1.68 10.74
N VAL A 82 -21.42 2.24 10.64
CA VAL A 82 -20.92 3.20 11.65
C VAL A 82 -21.22 4.64 11.23
N LYS A 83 -20.98 5.00 9.96
CA LYS A 83 -21.26 6.34 9.47
C LYS A 83 -22.70 6.52 8.98
N LYS A 84 -23.48 5.44 8.89
CA LYS A 84 -24.87 5.42 8.41
C LYS A 84 -25.06 6.11 7.05
N LYS A 85 -24.03 6.09 6.21
CA LYS A 85 -24.08 6.59 4.84
C LYS A 85 -24.70 5.54 3.91
N SER A 86 -25.48 5.99 2.92
CA SER A 86 -25.93 5.11 1.85
C SER A 86 -24.73 4.72 0.98
N VAL A 87 -24.60 3.43 0.72
CA VAL A 87 -23.59 2.90 -0.20
C VAL A 87 -24.32 2.33 -1.40
N PRO A 88 -24.02 2.81 -2.63
CA PRO A 88 -24.67 2.31 -3.84
C PRO A 88 -24.50 0.80 -4.00
N GLN A 89 -25.54 0.10 -4.45
CA GLN A 89 -25.46 -1.36 -4.70
C GLN A 89 -24.35 -1.71 -5.69
N LEU A 90 -24.12 -0.84 -6.68
CA LEU A 90 -23.05 -1.00 -7.65
C LEU A 90 -21.65 -1.09 -7.01
N MET A 91 -21.43 -0.39 -5.88
CA MET A 91 -20.15 -0.49 -5.14
C MET A 91 -19.95 -1.88 -4.53
N TRP A 92 -21.01 -2.52 -4.02
CA TRP A 92 -20.92 -3.89 -3.50
C TRP A 92 -20.60 -4.90 -4.61
N VAL A 93 -21.24 -4.74 -5.77
CA VAL A 93 -20.96 -5.58 -6.95
C VAL A 93 -19.51 -5.36 -7.43
N ALA A 94 -19.04 -4.12 -7.45
CA ALA A 94 -17.68 -3.77 -7.82
C ALA A 94 -16.65 -4.45 -6.92
N ILE A 95 -16.84 -4.39 -5.60
CA ILE A 95 -15.98 -5.05 -4.61
C ILE A 95 -16.00 -6.56 -4.79
N PHE A 96 -17.18 -7.15 -4.95
CA PHE A 96 -17.32 -8.59 -5.16
C PHE A 96 -16.58 -9.07 -6.41
N LEU A 97 -16.72 -8.35 -7.53
CA LEU A 97 -16.01 -8.67 -8.78
C LEU A 97 -14.50 -8.52 -8.61
N ALA A 98 -14.03 -7.38 -8.09
CA ALA A 98 -12.61 -7.16 -7.90
C ALA A 98 -11.98 -8.23 -6.99
N PHE A 99 -12.64 -8.56 -5.88
CA PHE A 99 -12.18 -9.61 -4.97
C PHE A 99 -12.17 -11.00 -5.61
N SER A 100 -13.22 -11.35 -6.35
CA SER A 100 -13.28 -12.62 -7.10
C SER A 100 -12.16 -12.73 -8.12
N GLY A 101 -11.85 -11.64 -8.83
CA GLY A 101 -10.74 -11.57 -9.77
C GLY A 101 -9.38 -11.78 -9.07
N LEU A 102 -9.17 -11.21 -7.88
CA LEU A 102 -7.95 -11.44 -7.10
C LEU A 102 -7.81 -12.91 -6.69
N VAL A 103 -8.89 -13.58 -6.27
CA VAL A 103 -8.90 -15.00 -5.94
C VAL A 103 -8.46 -15.84 -7.14
N LEU A 104 -8.92 -15.49 -8.36
CA LEU A 104 -8.51 -16.16 -9.59
C LEU A 104 -7.03 -15.92 -9.92
N ILE A 105 -6.53 -14.69 -9.77
CA ILE A 105 -5.11 -14.37 -9.99
C ILE A 105 -4.22 -15.17 -9.04
N ALA A 106 -4.57 -15.23 -7.76
CA ALA A 106 -3.79 -15.91 -6.73
C ALA A 106 -3.91 -17.44 -6.77
N GLN A 107 -4.91 -17.98 -7.46
CA GLN A 107 -5.13 -19.43 -7.58
C GLN A 107 -5.09 -20.15 -6.21
N VAL A 108 -5.87 -19.66 -5.25
CA VAL A 108 -5.86 -20.12 -3.84
C VAL A 108 -6.15 -21.62 -3.66
N TRP A 109 -6.79 -22.25 -4.65
CA TRP A 109 -7.11 -23.70 -4.64
C TRP A 109 -5.93 -24.62 -4.92
N LYS A 110 -4.74 -24.09 -5.22
CA LYS A 110 -3.53 -24.90 -5.48
C LYS A 110 -2.86 -25.44 -4.21
N GLY A 111 -3.64 -25.79 -3.19
CA GLY A 111 -3.21 -26.61 -2.05
C GLY A 111 -2.15 -25.98 -1.14
N ARG A 112 -2.30 -24.70 -0.79
CA ARG A 112 -1.38 -23.97 0.09
C ARG A 112 -1.80 -24.10 1.54
N THR A 113 -0.85 -24.36 2.43
CA THR A 113 -1.09 -24.39 3.87
C THR A 113 -1.42 -23.00 4.39
N LEU A 114 -2.44 -22.93 5.26
CA LEU A 114 -2.86 -21.69 5.92
C LEU A 114 -2.37 -21.72 7.38
N ASP A 115 -1.38 -20.89 7.70
CA ASP A 115 -0.98 -20.66 9.09
C ASP A 115 -1.98 -19.70 9.76
N PRO A 116 -2.60 -20.08 10.90
CA PRO A 116 -3.62 -19.24 11.53
C PRO A 116 -3.13 -17.85 11.94
N ILE A 117 -1.89 -17.75 12.41
CA ILE A 117 -1.29 -16.45 12.82
C ILE A 117 -1.10 -15.59 11.59
N GLY A 118 -0.65 -16.17 10.48
CA GLY A 118 -0.51 -15.48 9.20
C GLY A 118 -1.84 -14.94 8.68
N VAL A 119 -2.91 -15.75 8.77
CA VAL A 119 -4.28 -15.37 8.37
C VAL A 119 -4.80 -14.22 9.24
N ILE A 120 -4.64 -14.30 10.56
CA ILE A 120 -5.07 -13.23 11.48
C ILE A 120 -4.29 -11.95 11.18
N ALA A 121 -2.97 -12.02 10.99
CA ALA A 121 -2.14 -10.87 10.67
C ALA A 121 -2.58 -10.21 9.35
N ALA A 122 -2.86 -10.99 8.30
CA ALA A 122 -3.29 -10.47 7.00
C ALA A 122 -4.70 -9.84 7.05
N LEU A 123 -5.63 -10.41 7.82
CA LEU A 123 -6.96 -9.82 8.01
C LEU A 123 -6.89 -8.52 8.82
N LEU A 124 -6.07 -8.48 9.87
CA LEU A 124 -5.81 -7.25 10.62
C LEU A 124 -5.16 -6.19 9.73
N ASP A 125 -4.26 -6.60 8.85
CA ASP A 125 -3.66 -5.72 7.85
C ASP A 125 -4.71 -5.08 6.95
N GLY A 126 -5.66 -5.86 6.41
CA GLY A 126 -6.80 -5.34 5.65
C GLY A 126 -7.65 -4.31 6.43
N ILE A 127 -7.87 -4.52 7.74
CA ILE A 127 -8.58 -3.57 8.61
C ILE A 127 -7.75 -2.28 8.78
N VAL A 128 -6.46 -2.42 9.03
CA VAL A 128 -5.55 -1.29 9.23
C VAL A 128 -5.36 -0.51 7.93
N LEU A 129 -5.29 -1.19 6.78
CA LEU A 129 -5.28 -0.56 5.46
C LEU A 129 -6.59 0.21 5.19
N ALA A 130 -7.74 -0.33 5.58
CA ALA A 130 -9.01 0.38 5.53
C ALA A 130 -8.99 1.66 6.37
N ALA A 131 -8.42 1.61 7.58
CA ALA A 131 -8.22 2.78 8.44
C ALA A 131 -7.29 3.81 7.78
N PHE A 132 -6.20 3.38 7.14
CA PHE A 132 -5.30 4.26 6.37
C PHE A 132 -6.08 5.05 5.31
N PHE A 133 -6.91 4.39 4.49
CA PHE A 133 -7.72 5.06 3.48
C PHE A 133 -8.73 6.04 4.09
N LEU A 134 -9.44 5.64 5.15
CA LEU A 134 -10.46 6.47 5.80
C LEU A 134 -9.86 7.69 6.52
N ILE A 135 -8.72 7.54 7.18
CA ILE A 135 -8.01 8.64 7.84
C ILE A 135 -7.38 9.54 6.80
N GLY A 136 -6.75 8.95 5.78
CA GLY A 136 -6.12 9.66 4.65
C GLY A 136 -7.11 10.55 3.90
N GLU A 137 -8.31 10.04 3.57
CA GLU A 137 -9.38 10.82 2.94
C GLU A 137 -9.71 12.09 3.74
N LYS A 138 -9.81 11.98 5.08
CA LYS A 138 -10.10 13.13 5.93
C LYS A 138 -8.94 14.12 6.03
N LEU A 139 -7.72 13.62 6.13
CA LEU A 139 -6.54 14.45 6.33
C LEU A 139 -6.15 15.18 5.05
N THR A 140 -6.34 14.57 3.88
CA THR A 140 -6.07 15.20 2.58
C THR A 140 -7.00 16.37 2.26
N GLN A 141 -8.18 16.44 2.89
CA GLN A 141 -9.07 17.60 2.79
C GLN A 141 -8.61 18.80 3.62
N LYS A 142 -7.74 18.57 4.62
CA LYS A 142 -7.29 19.60 5.57
C LYS A 142 -5.84 20.01 5.39
N ARG A 143 -5.04 19.16 4.74
CA ARG A 143 -3.60 19.32 4.66
C ARG A 143 -3.06 18.91 3.27
N ASP A 144 -1.99 19.57 2.86
CA ASP A 144 -1.27 19.20 1.64
C ASP A 144 -0.73 17.78 1.70
N VAL A 145 -0.78 17.09 0.57
CA VAL A 145 -0.37 15.69 0.45
C VAL A 145 1.10 15.51 0.81
N GLU A 146 1.97 16.38 0.31
CA GLU A 146 3.42 16.29 0.55
C GLU A 146 3.74 16.42 2.04
N SER A 147 3.10 17.38 2.72
CA SER A 147 3.24 17.57 4.15
C SER A 147 2.72 16.37 4.94
N LEU A 148 1.55 15.83 4.56
CA LEU A 148 0.98 14.64 5.17
C LEU A 148 1.92 13.45 5.04
N MET A 149 2.58 13.29 3.89
CA MET A 149 3.58 12.25 3.64
C MET A 149 4.82 12.39 4.53
N VAL A 150 5.34 13.62 4.69
CA VAL A 150 6.51 13.86 5.58
C VAL A 150 6.20 13.45 7.01
N PHE A 151 5.05 13.88 7.55
CA PHE A 151 4.65 13.47 8.90
C PHE A 151 4.38 11.98 8.99
N GLY A 152 3.70 11.40 7.99
CA GLY A 152 3.42 9.96 7.94
C GLY A 152 4.69 9.11 7.98
N PHE A 153 5.62 9.38 7.07
CA PHE A 153 6.91 8.67 7.05
C PHE A 153 7.78 9.00 8.26
N GLY A 154 7.71 10.24 8.78
CA GLY A 154 8.45 10.63 9.97
C GLY A 154 8.02 9.82 11.20
N PHE A 155 6.73 9.75 11.51
CA PHE A 155 6.22 8.94 12.62
C PHE A 155 6.47 7.45 12.43
N ALA A 156 6.31 6.94 11.20
CA ALA A 156 6.63 5.55 10.90
C ALA A 156 8.13 5.26 11.11
N SER A 157 9.00 6.17 10.68
CA SER A 157 10.46 6.02 10.86
C SER A 157 10.86 6.01 12.33
N VAL A 158 10.27 6.88 13.14
CA VAL A 158 10.50 6.89 14.60
C VAL A 158 10.02 5.57 15.21
N GLY A 159 8.82 5.10 14.87
CA GLY A 159 8.31 3.83 15.37
C GLY A 159 9.20 2.65 14.96
N LEU A 160 9.67 2.63 13.72
CA LEU A 160 10.59 1.60 13.23
C LEU A 160 11.97 1.69 13.89
N ALA A 161 12.48 2.89 14.20
CA ALA A 161 13.75 3.06 14.91
C ALA A 161 13.69 2.58 16.36
N ILE A 162 12.53 2.74 17.01
CA ILE A 162 12.28 2.19 18.36
C ILE A 162 12.21 0.66 18.31
N ALA A 163 11.46 0.10 17.34
CA ALA A 163 11.30 -1.36 17.21
C ALA A 163 12.58 -2.06 16.74
N MET A 164 13.38 -1.38 15.92
CA MET A 164 14.62 -1.91 15.32
C MET A 164 15.69 -0.83 15.35
N PRO A 165 16.63 -0.90 16.31
CA PRO A 165 17.67 0.10 16.48
C PRO A 165 18.51 0.33 15.21
N LEU A 166 18.81 1.59 14.89
CA LEU A 166 19.54 1.98 13.67
C LEU A 166 20.98 1.46 13.63
N TRP A 167 21.64 1.34 14.78
CA TRP A 167 23.02 0.85 14.87
C TRP A 167 23.20 -0.63 14.50
N SER A 168 22.13 -1.40 14.45
CA SER A 168 22.16 -2.81 14.00
C SER A 168 21.73 -2.97 12.54
N TYR A 169 21.76 -1.88 11.76
CA TYR A 169 21.43 -1.94 10.34
C TYR A 169 22.57 -2.58 9.54
N PRO A 170 22.28 -3.56 8.65
CA PRO A 170 23.29 -4.19 7.81
C PRO A 170 23.75 -3.22 6.71
N THR A 171 24.85 -2.49 6.98
CA THR A 171 25.36 -1.47 6.05
C THR A 171 25.99 -2.06 4.79
N GLU A 172 26.37 -3.33 4.80
CA GLU A 172 26.94 -4.04 3.65
C GLU A 172 26.01 -4.03 2.42
N ILE A 173 24.70 -3.95 2.64
CA ILE A 173 23.71 -3.91 1.55
C ILE A 173 23.91 -2.72 0.60
N PHE A 174 24.53 -1.63 1.04
CA PHE A 174 24.77 -0.45 0.22
C PHE A 174 25.88 -0.68 -0.81
N THR A 175 26.87 -1.48 -0.49
CA THR A 175 28.05 -1.72 -1.32
C THR A 175 27.98 -3.01 -2.13
N GLN A 176 27.13 -3.96 -1.71
CA GLN A 176 26.95 -5.20 -2.44
C GLN A 176 26.44 -4.93 -3.85
N VAL A 177 27.03 -5.62 -4.83
CA VAL A 177 26.57 -5.61 -6.22
C VAL A 177 25.47 -6.66 -6.38
N MET A 178 24.28 -6.22 -6.80
CA MET A 178 23.11 -7.06 -6.94
C MET A 178 22.74 -7.23 -8.41
N ASN A 179 22.49 -8.47 -8.81
CA ASN A 179 22.03 -8.80 -10.15
C ASN A 179 20.54 -8.47 -10.30
N LEU A 180 20.13 -7.86 -11.43
CA LEU A 180 18.76 -7.43 -11.68
C LEU A 180 17.79 -8.56 -11.99
N GLN A 181 18.28 -9.78 -12.16
CA GLN A 181 17.48 -10.98 -12.44
C GLN A 181 16.67 -10.91 -13.76
N GLY A 182 16.01 -11.99 -14.11
CA GLY A 182 15.13 -12.09 -15.27
C GLY A 182 15.80 -11.69 -16.59
N ARG A 183 15.14 -10.89 -17.40
CA ARG A 183 15.65 -10.41 -18.71
C ARG A 183 16.84 -9.46 -18.57
N PHE A 184 17.03 -8.89 -17.40
CA PHE A 184 18.13 -7.96 -17.10
C PHE A 184 19.24 -8.61 -16.26
N ALA A 185 19.31 -9.94 -16.22
CA ALA A 185 20.31 -10.70 -15.46
C ALA A 185 21.76 -10.43 -15.86
N THR A 186 21.99 -9.87 -17.06
CA THR A 186 23.32 -9.43 -17.51
C THR A 186 23.79 -8.15 -16.81
N TYR A 187 22.88 -7.39 -16.21
CA TYR A 187 23.17 -6.15 -15.53
C TYR A 187 23.18 -6.34 -14.03
N SER A 188 24.14 -5.69 -13.40
CA SER A 188 24.27 -5.66 -11.94
C SER A 188 24.48 -4.22 -11.49
N LEU A 189 23.82 -3.85 -10.39
CA LEU A 189 23.89 -2.50 -9.84
C LEU A 189 24.35 -2.55 -8.38
N PRO A 190 25.04 -1.50 -7.91
CA PRO A 190 25.36 -1.35 -6.50
C PRO A 190 24.06 -1.23 -5.68
N GLY A 191 24.04 -1.80 -4.47
CA GLY A 191 22.87 -1.81 -3.61
C GLY A 191 22.30 -0.43 -3.30
N TRP A 192 23.17 0.59 -3.16
CA TRP A 192 22.71 1.96 -2.92
C TRP A 192 21.85 2.53 -4.06
N VAL A 193 22.14 2.16 -5.33
CA VAL A 193 21.32 2.55 -6.50
C VAL A 193 19.92 1.93 -6.40
N LEU A 194 19.88 0.63 -6.09
CA LEU A 194 18.61 -0.09 -5.92
C LEU A 194 17.79 0.44 -4.74
N ILE A 195 18.46 0.77 -3.64
CA ILE A 195 17.83 1.37 -2.46
C ILE A 195 17.27 2.75 -2.81
N ALA A 196 18.04 3.61 -3.51
CA ALA A 196 17.55 4.90 -3.96
C ALA A 196 16.35 4.75 -4.90
N TRP A 197 16.39 3.80 -5.83
CA TRP A 197 15.27 3.46 -6.71
C TRP A 197 14.02 3.04 -5.92
N ILE A 198 14.16 2.14 -4.94
CA ILE A 198 13.05 1.68 -4.11
C ILE A 198 12.49 2.82 -3.26
N ILE A 199 13.31 3.72 -2.73
CA ILE A 199 12.83 4.87 -1.97
C ILE A 199 12.01 5.81 -2.87
N ILE A 200 12.53 6.16 -4.04
CA ILE A 200 11.89 7.14 -4.92
C ILE A 200 10.72 6.52 -5.68
N MET A 201 10.97 5.47 -6.46
CA MET A 201 10.00 4.85 -7.36
C MET A 201 9.10 3.83 -6.67
N GLY A 202 9.59 3.14 -5.64
CA GLY A 202 8.84 2.13 -4.89
C GLY A 202 8.20 2.65 -3.61
N THR A 203 8.43 3.91 -3.21
CA THR A 203 7.86 4.45 -1.97
C THR A 203 7.31 5.86 -2.17
N ILE A 204 8.15 6.85 -2.44
CA ILE A 204 7.70 8.26 -2.51
C ILE A 204 6.63 8.41 -3.60
N LEU A 205 6.94 8.01 -4.82
CA LEU A 205 6.05 8.20 -5.97
C LEU A 205 4.71 7.46 -5.80
N PRO A 206 4.66 6.15 -5.48
CA PRO A 206 3.40 5.44 -5.30
C PRO A 206 2.53 6.03 -4.18
N TYR A 207 3.12 6.33 -3.03
CA TYR A 207 2.36 6.92 -1.93
C TYR A 207 1.86 8.33 -2.26
N LEU A 208 2.65 9.17 -2.95
CA LEU A 208 2.17 10.47 -3.43
C LEU A 208 0.98 10.31 -4.37
N LEU A 209 1.01 9.32 -5.29
CA LEU A 209 -0.10 9.05 -6.20
C LEU A 209 -1.34 8.58 -5.45
N VAL A 210 -1.20 7.62 -4.51
CA VAL A 210 -2.31 7.11 -3.70
C VAL A 210 -2.92 8.21 -2.85
N VAL A 211 -2.10 9.00 -2.15
CA VAL A 211 -2.61 10.04 -1.24
C VAL A 211 -3.20 11.23 -2.03
N ASN A 212 -2.67 11.56 -3.22
CA ASN A 212 -3.33 12.49 -4.14
C ASN A 212 -4.66 11.92 -4.67
N GLY A 213 -4.70 10.62 -4.96
CA GLY A 213 -5.94 9.91 -5.31
C GLY A 213 -7.00 10.07 -4.22
N LEU A 214 -6.64 9.92 -2.95
CA LEU A 214 -7.55 10.11 -1.81
C LEU A 214 -8.09 11.54 -1.68
N LYS A 215 -7.39 12.53 -2.20
CA LYS A 215 -7.86 13.91 -2.25
C LYS A 215 -8.99 14.11 -3.28
N LEU A 216 -8.97 13.32 -4.35
CA LEU A 216 -9.90 13.43 -5.49
C LEU A 216 -11.02 12.37 -5.44
N LEU A 217 -10.75 11.24 -4.81
CA LEU A 217 -11.64 10.08 -4.76
C LEU A 217 -12.03 9.79 -3.31
N SER A 218 -13.11 9.03 -3.14
CA SER A 218 -13.46 8.50 -1.82
C SER A 218 -12.52 7.36 -1.40
N ALA A 219 -12.43 7.10 -0.08
CA ALA A 219 -11.66 5.98 0.46
C ALA A 219 -12.10 4.63 -0.16
N SER A 220 -13.41 4.43 -0.36
CA SER A 220 -13.94 3.21 -0.97
C SER A 220 -13.48 3.03 -2.43
N THR A 221 -13.54 4.07 -3.25
CA THR A 221 -13.08 4.01 -4.64
C THR A 221 -11.56 3.81 -4.72
N SER A 222 -10.80 4.57 -3.92
CA SER A 222 -9.34 4.47 -3.89
C SER A 222 -8.86 3.08 -3.46
N SER A 223 -9.53 2.46 -2.48
CA SER A 223 -9.18 1.12 -2.02
C SER A 223 -9.48 0.03 -3.06
N VAL A 224 -10.59 0.15 -3.82
CA VAL A 224 -10.87 -0.77 -4.93
C VAL A 224 -9.88 -0.55 -6.08
N MET A 225 -9.49 0.69 -6.38
CA MET A 225 -8.42 0.97 -7.34
C MET A 225 -7.08 0.34 -6.93
N GLY A 226 -6.77 0.30 -5.63
CA GLY A 226 -5.60 -0.39 -5.09
C GLY A 226 -5.56 -1.87 -5.46
N MET A 227 -6.71 -2.52 -5.67
CA MET A 227 -6.78 -3.92 -6.11
C MET A 227 -6.22 -4.14 -7.53
N SER A 228 -5.88 -3.08 -8.28
CA SER A 228 -5.12 -3.18 -9.53
C SER A 228 -3.66 -3.60 -9.33
N GLU A 229 -3.12 -3.48 -8.12
CA GLU A 229 -1.71 -3.76 -7.81
C GLU A 229 -1.27 -5.16 -8.24
N PRO A 230 -1.96 -6.26 -7.92
CA PRO A 230 -1.56 -7.60 -8.38
C PRO A 230 -1.62 -7.76 -9.91
N VAL A 231 -2.52 -7.05 -10.58
CA VAL A 231 -2.59 -7.06 -12.06
C VAL A 231 -1.36 -6.39 -12.65
N LEU A 232 -1.02 -5.21 -12.15
CA LEU A 232 0.17 -4.47 -12.59
C LEU A 232 1.45 -5.22 -12.23
N ALA A 233 1.54 -5.76 -11.01
CA ALA A 233 2.67 -6.58 -10.58
C ALA A 233 2.90 -7.78 -11.52
N GLY A 234 1.84 -8.46 -11.94
CA GLY A 234 1.93 -9.55 -12.89
C GLY A 234 2.39 -9.12 -14.30
N ILE A 235 1.95 -7.95 -14.77
CA ILE A 235 2.43 -7.38 -16.04
C ILE A 235 3.95 -7.09 -15.94
N PHE A 236 4.40 -6.48 -14.83
CA PHE A 236 5.82 -6.23 -14.60
C PHE A 236 6.62 -7.52 -14.47
N ALA A 237 6.11 -8.53 -13.79
CA ALA A 237 6.74 -9.85 -13.69
C ALA A 237 6.86 -10.53 -15.07
N TRP A 238 5.87 -10.40 -15.92
CA TRP A 238 5.94 -10.89 -17.31
C TRP A 238 7.01 -10.15 -18.12
N ILE A 239 7.06 -8.80 -18.03
CA ILE A 239 8.03 -7.99 -18.78
C ILE A 239 9.46 -8.22 -18.26
N TRP A 240 9.65 -8.25 -16.95
CA TRP A 240 10.97 -8.29 -16.31
C TRP A 240 11.48 -9.70 -16.08
N LEU A 241 10.67 -10.55 -15.42
CA LEU A 241 11.07 -11.89 -15.02
C LEU A 241 10.74 -12.98 -16.06
N SER A 242 10.07 -12.61 -17.16
CA SER A 242 9.58 -13.56 -18.18
C SER A 242 8.56 -14.56 -17.62
N GLU A 243 7.89 -14.21 -16.52
CA GLU A 243 6.82 -15.03 -15.97
C GLU A 243 5.61 -15.03 -16.90
N LYS A 244 5.00 -16.20 -17.09
CA LYS A 244 3.81 -16.33 -17.95
C LYS A 244 2.54 -16.40 -17.11
N TRP A 245 1.57 -15.58 -17.45
CA TRP A 245 0.25 -15.72 -16.88
C TRP A 245 -0.50 -16.90 -17.49
N GLY A 246 -1.09 -17.73 -16.64
CA GLY A 246 -2.06 -18.72 -17.08
C GLY A 246 -3.38 -18.08 -17.48
N PHE A 247 -4.18 -18.81 -18.26
CA PHE A 247 -5.48 -18.34 -18.75
C PHE A 247 -6.42 -17.85 -17.60
N ILE A 248 -6.46 -18.58 -16.48
CA ILE A 248 -7.27 -18.21 -15.32
C ILE A 248 -6.82 -16.87 -14.70
N GLN A 249 -5.51 -16.62 -14.66
CA GLN A 249 -4.96 -15.35 -14.13
C GLN A 249 -5.32 -14.17 -15.04
N LEU A 250 -5.32 -14.37 -16.36
CA LEU A 250 -5.76 -13.35 -17.31
C LEU A 250 -7.25 -13.00 -17.12
N ILE A 251 -8.11 -14.01 -16.98
CA ILE A 251 -9.53 -13.80 -16.69
C ILE A 251 -9.67 -13.04 -15.35
N GLY A 252 -8.94 -13.47 -14.32
CA GLY A 252 -8.93 -12.77 -13.02
C GLY A 252 -8.55 -11.30 -13.15
N GLY A 253 -7.51 -10.99 -13.93
CA GLY A 253 -7.08 -9.60 -14.19
C GLY A 253 -8.16 -8.76 -14.87
N ILE A 254 -8.84 -9.31 -15.87
CA ILE A 254 -9.96 -8.64 -16.56
C ILE A 254 -11.10 -8.37 -15.56
N ILE A 255 -11.46 -9.33 -14.73
CA ILE A 255 -12.53 -9.18 -13.73
C ILE A 255 -12.17 -8.10 -12.70
N VAL A 256 -10.93 -8.02 -12.24
CA VAL A 256 -10.46 -6.93 -11.36
C VAL A 256 -10.67 -5.57 -12.03
N ILE A 257 -10.24 -5.41 -13.28
CA ILE A 257 -10.38 -4.15 -14.02
C ILE A 257 -11.85 -3.76 -14.17
N VAL A 258 -12.72 -4.71 -14.48
CA VAL A 258 -14.18 -4.47 -14.57
C VAL A 258 -14.72 -4.00 -13.20
N GLY A 259 -14.31 -4.64 -12.12
CA GLY A 259 -14.67 -4.23 -10.76
C GLY A 259 -14.25 -2.78 -10.45
N ILE A 260 -13.01 -2.40 -10.82
CA ILE A 260 -12.50 -1.03 -10.64
C ILE A 260 -13.34 -0.01 -11.43
N ILE A 261 -13.65 -0.29 -12.69
CA ILE A 261 -14.48 0.59 -13.53
C ILE A 261 -15.89 0.75 -12.92
N MET A 262 -16.46 -0.34 -12.39
CA MET A 262 -17.75 -0.28 -11.72
C MET A 262 -17.71 0.52 -10.42
N ALA A 263 -16.64 0.45 -9.65
CA ALA A 263 -16.46 1.25 -8.43
C ALA A 263 -16.40 2.76 -8.74
N ASP A 264 -15.73 3.15 -9.81
CA ASP A 264 -15.69 4.54 -10.25
C ASP A 264 -17.05 5.05 -10.73
N LYS A 265 -17.79 4.24 -11.50
CA LYS A 265 -19.17 4.53 -11.88
C LYS A 265 -20.11 4.65 -10.65
N ALA A 266 -19.94 3.79 -9.65
CA ALA A 266 -20.73 3.86 -8.42
C ALA A 266 -20.49 5.16 -7.65
N ARG A 267 -19.26 5.70 -7.69
CA ARG A 267 -18.91 6.99 -7.11
C ARG A 267 -19.62 8.14 -7.83
N THR A 268 -19.54 8.17 -9.16
CA THR A 268 -20.12 9.25 -9.97
C THR A 268 -21.65 9.26 -9.92
N ALA A 269 -22.29 8.12 -9.72
CA ALA A 269 -23.76 8.02 -9.57
C ALA A 269 -24.26 8.45 -8.18
N ALA A 270 -23.38 8.64 -7.19
CA ALA A 270 -23.72 9.05 -5.83
C ALA A 270 -23.61 10.57 -5.61
N HIS A 271 -23.14 11.30 -6.61
CA HIS A 271 -23.07 12.77 -6.68
C HIS A 271 -24.11 13.31 -7.68
#